data_ff8150d9d5b6b0b07ad28f66340c6de8
#
_entry.id   ff8150d9d5b6b0b07ad28f66340c6de8
#
_cell.length_a   1.000
_cell.length_b   1.000
_cell.length_c   1.000
_cell.angle_alpha   90.00
_cell.angle_beta   90.00
_cell.angle_gamma   90.00
#
_symmetry.space_group_name_H-M   'P 1'
#
loop_
_entity.id
_entity.type
_entity.pdbx_description
1 polymer ?
#
loop_
_entity_poly.entity_id
_entity_poly.type
_entity_poly.pdbx_seq_one_letter_code
_entity_poly.pdbx_strand_id
1 'polypeptide(L)'
;MKLLLDTHAFLWFIEGNQNLSLTAKNAIKSPTNQRYLSIASLWEIAIKVSIGKLEICMNLTELVNREVYGNAINLLEIQSQHLDTLAALPFHHKDPFDRLILAQGLTEKMPIITKDNLFANYPVTLIW
;
A
#
# COMPACT_ATOMS: atom_id res chain seq x y z
N MET A 1 -4.39 15.26 3.92
CA MET A 1 -5.06 14.05 4.44
C MET A 1 -4.07 12.91 4.57
N LYS A 2 -4.42 11.87 5.28
CA LYS A 2 -3.60 10.66 5.38
C LYS A 2 -4.05 9.66 4.31
N LEU A 3 -3.10 9.10 3.56
CA LEU A 3 -3.35 8.16 2.47
C LEU A 3 -2.54 6.88 2.69
N LEU A 4 -3.13 5.74 2.37
CA LEU A 4 -2.45 4.45 2.40
C LEU A 4 -2.23 3.98 0.95
N LEU A 5 -1.00 3.67 0.58
CA LEU A 5 -0.69 3.12 -0.73
C LEU A 5 -0.82 1.61 -0.70
N ASP A 6 -1.44 1.01 -1.72
CA ASP A 6 -1.29 -0.42 -1.88
C ASP A 6 0.09 -0.75 -2.47
N THR A 7 0.44 -2.03 -2.48
CA THR A 7 1.78 -2.47 -2.90
C THR A 7 2.07 -2.08 -4.35
N HIS A 8 1.13 -2.28 -5.27
CA HIS A 8 1.34 -1.94 -6.68
C HIS A 8 1.45 -0.44 -6.91
N ALA A 9 0.62 0.36 -6.24
CA ALA A 9 0.70 1.82 -6.35
C ALA A 9 2.08 2.32 -5.90
N PHE A 10 2.61 1.78 -4.82
CA PHE A 10 3.96 2.12 -4.35
C PHE A 10 5.03 1.73 -5.38
N LEU A 11 5.01 0.48 -5.86
CA LEU A 11 5.99 -0.01 -6.83
C LEU A 11 5.95 0.80 -8.13
N TRP A 12 4.77 1.08 -8.65
CA TRP A 12 4.63 1.89 -9.86
C TRP A 12 5.09 3.33 -9.65
N PHE A 13 4.86 3.88 -8.47
CA PHE A 13 5.33 5.22 -8.15
C PHE A 13 6.86 5.32 -8.19
N ILE A 14 7.56 4.40 -7.54
CA ILE A 14 9.03 4.43 -7.50
C ILE A 14 9.67 4.08 -8.84
N GLU A 15 8.98 3.29 -9.68
CA GLU A 15 9.43 2.94 -11.03
C GLU A 15 9.15 4.05 -12.06
N GLY A 16 8.32 5.03 -11.74
CA GLY A 16 7.82 5.98 -12.72
C GLY A 16 6.91 5.32 -13.77
N ASN A 17 6.20 4.26 -13.38
CA ASN A 17 5.41 3.43 -14.28
C ASN A 17 4.11 4.13 -14.69
N GLN A 18 3.80 4.09 -15.99
CA GLN A 18 2.61 4.72 -16.56
C GLN A 18 1.29 4.06 -16.14
N ASN A 19 1.33 2.88 -15.55
CA ASN A 19 0.14 2.24 -14.97
C ASN A 19 -0.42 3.00 -13.76
N LEU A 20 0.41 3.81 -13.11
CA LEU A 20 -0.05 4.70 -12.05
C LEU A 20 -0.83 5.86 -12.67
N SER A 21 -2.11 6.02 -12.31
CA SER A 21 -2.93 7.11 -12.85
C SER A 21 -2.38 8.49 -12.44
N LEU A 22 -2.72 9.50 -13.22
CA LEU A 22 -2.32 10.87 -12.88
C LEU A 22 -2.93 11.32 -11.55
N THR A 23 -4.17 10.93 -11.28
CA THR A 23 -4.84 11.21 -9.99
C THR A 23 -4.08 10.59 -8.83
N ALA A 24 -3.71 9.31 -8.93
CA ALA A 24 -2.93 8.63 -7.90
C ALA A 24 -1.55 9.27 -7.72
N LYS A 25 -0.86 9.53 -8.82
CA LYS A 25 0.47 10.17 -8.80
C LYS A 25 0.44 11.54 -8.12
N ASN A 26 -0.55 12.36 -8.45
CA ASN A 26 -0.71 13.68 -7.85
C ASN A 26 -1.02 13.59 -6.35
N ALA A 27 -1.86 12.63 -5.95
CA ALA A 27 -2.16 12.40 -4.53
C ALA A 27 -0.90 11.99 -3.75
N ILE A 28 -0.07 11.13 -4.33
CA ILE A 28 1.19 10.70 -3.71
C ILE A 28 2.18 11.86 -3.60
N LYS A 29 2.26 12.70 -4.63
CA LYS A 29 3.22 13.80 -4.69
C LYS A 29 2.80 15.03 -3.89
N SER A 30 1.52 15.18 -3.57
CA SER A 30 1.03 16.39 -2.89
C SER A 30 1.66 16.55 -1.51
N PRO A 31 2.32 17.67 -1.21
CA PRO A 31 2.95 17.90 0.09
C PRO A 31 1.94 18.07 1.22
N THR A 32 0.66 18.29 0.90
CA THR A 32 -0.41 18.42 1.89
C THR A 32 -0.91 17.06 2.39
N ASN A 33 -0.55 15.96 1.70
CA ASN A 33 -0.94 14.60 2.08
C ASN A 33 0.18 13.93 2.88
N GLN A 34 -0.21 13.21 3.94
CA GLN A 34 0.65 12.28 4.63
C GLN A 34 0.48 10.91 4.00
N ARG A 35 1.56 10.30 3.52
CA ARG A 35 1.54 9.03 2.80
C ARG A 35 2.05 7.94 3.71
N TYR A 36 1.38 6.80 3.64
CA TYR A 36 1.71 5.60 4.41
C TYR A 36 1.85 4.40 3.50
N LEU A 37 2.82 3.55 3.83
CA LEU A 37 3.00 2.23 3.23
C LEU A 37 2.98 1.21 4.36
N SER A 38 2.16 0.17 4.21
CA SER A 38 2.07 -0.89 5.21
C SER A 38 3.33 -1.75 5.23
N ILE A 39 3.71 -2.20 6.43
CA ILE A 39 4.69 -3.28 6.59
C ILE A 39 4.28 -4.52 5.80
N ALA A 40 2.98 -4.78 5.67
CA ALA A 40 2.46 -5.87 4.83
C ALA A 40 2.93 -5.78 3.38
N SER A 41 3.02 -4.56 2.82
CA SER A 41 3.55 -4.34 1.47
C SER A 41 5.03 -4.71 1.36
N LEU A 42 5.83 -4.37 2.34
CA LEU A 42 7.24 -4.75 2.37
C LEU A 42 7.41 -6.27 2.48
N TRP A 43 6.58 -6.90 3.27
CA TRP A 43 6.56 -8.36 3.39
C TRP A 43 6.19 -9.01 2.07
N GLU A 44 5.16 -8.53 1.40
CA GLU A 44 4.76 -9.02 0.07
C GLU A 44 5.90 -8.86 -0.94
N ILE A 45 6.56 -7.70 -0.97
CA ILE A 45 7.71 -7.43 -1.84
C ILE A 45 8.84 -8.42 -1.54
N ALA A 46 9.16 -8.64 -0.27
CA ALA A 46 10.21 -9.58 0.14
C ALA A 46 9.94 -11.00 -0.34
N ILE A 47 8.69 -11.46 -0.22
CA ILE A 47 8.29 -12.79 -0.70
C ILE A 47 8.46 -12.87 -2.23
N LYS A 48 7.96 -11.87 -2.97
CA LYS A 48 8.04 -11.86 -4.44
C LYS A 48 9.48 -11.82 -4.94
N VAL A 49 10.35 -11.09 -4.26
CA VAL A 49 11.79 -11.08 -4.56
C VAL A 49 12.39 -12.47 -4.30
N SER A 50 12.04 -13.10 -3.18
CA SER A 50 12.60 -14.40 -2.79
C SER A 50 12.25 -15.54 -3.76
N ILE A 51 11.10 -15.45 -4.43
CA ILE A 51 10.64 -16.47 -5.39
C ILE A 51 10.86 -16.06 -6.85
N GLY A 52 11.59 -14.98 -7.09
CA GLY A 52 11.94 -14.53 -8.45
C GLY A 52 10.82 -13.87 -9.23
N LYS A 53 9.71 -13.47 -8.59
CA LYS A 53 8.58 -12.81 -9.26
C LYS A 53 8.72 -11.29 -9.33
N LEU A 54 9.67 -10.73 -8.60
CA LEU A 54 9.95 -9.30 -8.59
C LEU A 54 11.45 -9.08 -8.49
N GLU A 55 11.97 -8.16 -9.30
CA GLU A 55 13.36 -7.74 -9.22
C GLU A 55 13.42 -6.31 -8.69
N ILE A 56 14.27 -6.10 -7.68
CA ILE A 56 14.64 -4.77 -7.19
C ILE A 56 16.18 -4.69 -7.20
N CYS A 57 16.71 -3.50 -7.54
CA CYS A 57 18.16 -3.32 -7.68
C CYS A 57 18.89 -3.11 -6.35
N MET A 58 18.24 -3.39 -5.23
CA MET A 58 18.76 -3.14 -3.88
C MET A 58 18.11 -4.09 -2.88
N ASN A 59 18.64 -4.20 -1.67
CA ASN A 59 17.98 -4.96 -0.62
C ASN A 59 16.80 -4.16 -0.01
N LEU A 60 15.98 -4.83 0.81
CA LEU A 60 14.78 -4.20 1.37
C LEU A 60 15.10 -3.01 2.29
N THR A 61 16.18 -3.08 3.05
CA THR A 61 16.61 -1.97 3.91
C THR A 61 16.95 -0.73 3.09
N GLU A 62 17.65 -0.90 1.99
CA GLU A 62 17.95 0.21 1.07
C GLU A 62 16.68 0.74 0.42
N LEU A 63 15.76 -0.14 0.02
CA LEU A 63 14.47 0.24 -0.55
C LEU A 63 13.70 1.15 0.42
N VAL A 64 13.63 0.75 1.69
CA VAL A 64 12.96 1.56 2.73
C VAL A 64 13.64 2.92 2.89
N ASN A 65 14.96 2.95 3.01
CA ASN A 65 15.68 4.21 3.23
C ASN A 65 15.58 5.16 2.04
N ARG A 66 15.70 4.64 0.81
CA ARG A 66 15.73 5.46 -0.40
C ARG A 66 14.34 5.81 -0.92
N GLU A 67 13.43 4.84 -0.97
CA GLU A 67 12.15 4.99 -1.67
C GLU A 67 10.97 5.23 -0.73
N VAL A 68 11.03 4.76 0.50
CA VAL A 68 9.99 5.05 1.50
C VAL A 68 10.34 6.35 2.21
N TYR A 69 11.39 6.37 3.00
CA TYR A 69 11.77 7.57 3.76
C TYR A 69 12.25 8.69 2.85
N GLY A 70 12.96 8.36 1.77
CA GLY A 70 13.42 9.35 0.78
C GLY A 70 12.29 10.10 0.08
N ASN A 71 11.10 9.50 -0.01
CA ASN A 71 9.89 10.12 -0.55
C ASN A 71 8.96 10.66 0.54
N ALA A 72 9.42 10.75 1.78
CA ALA A 72 8.63 11.16 2.93
C ALA A 72 7.36 10.32 3.12
N ILE A 73 7.45 9.03 2.82
CA ILE A 73 6.40 8.05 3.08
C ILE A 73 6.64 7.46 4.46
N ASN A 74 5.59 7.32 5.26
CA ASN A 74 5.65 6.73 6.58
C ASN A 74 5.34 5.24 6.50
N LEU A 75 5.99 4.43 7.32
CA LEU A 75 5.62 3.02 7.46
C LEU A 75 4.45 2.89 8.43
N LEU A 76 3.47 2.08 8.05
CA LEU A 76 2.35 1.72 8.91
C LEU A 76 2.59 0.32 9.46
N GLU A 77 2.79 0.23 10.77
CA GLU A 77 2.96 -1.04 11.45
C GLU A 77 1.65 -1.80 11.56
N ILE A 78 1.74 -3.11 11.69
CA ILE A 78 0.57 -3.98 11.89
C ILE A 78 0.27 -4.05 13.39
N GLN A 79 -0.93 -3.65 13.76
CA GLN A 79 -1.40 -3.66 15.15
C GLN A 79 -2.56 -4.63 15.33
N SER A 80 -2.83 -5.03 16.57
CA SER A 80 -3.90 -5.98 16.86
C SER A 80 -5.28 -5.50 16.40
N GLN A 81 -5.55 -4.20 16.47
CA GLN A 81 -6.81 -3.63 15.95
C GLN A 81 -6.97 -3.84 14.45
N HIS A 82 -5.88 -3.80 13.68
CA HIS A 82 -5.91 -4.11 12.25
C HIS A 82 -6.32 -5.56 12.02
N LEU A 83 -5.82 -6.47 12.86
CA LEU A 83 -6.13 -7.90 12.77
C LEU A 83 -7.58 -8.20 13.18
N ASP A 84 -8.12 -7.49 14.16
CA ASP A 84 -9.52 -7.60 14.53
C ASP A 84 -10.42 -7.20 13.35
N THR A 85 -10.11 -6.09 12.68
CA THR A 85 -10.82 -5.66 11.48
C THR A 85 -10.70 -6.70 10.37
N LEU A 86 -9.50 -7.20 10.14
CA LEU A 86 -9.24 -8.24 9.13
C LEU A 86 -10.10 -9.49 9.39
N ALA A 87 -10.17 -9.94 10.63
CA ALA A 87 -10.92 -11.14 11.01
C ALA A 87 -12.43 -11.00 10.72
N ALA A 88 -12.95 -9.79 10.77
CA ALA A 88 -14.37 -9.50 10.53
C ALA A 88 -14.70 -9.14 9.07
N LEU A 89 -13.71 -9.01 8.18
CA LEU A 89 -13.95 -8.63 6.79
C LEU A 89 -14.70 -9.71 6.00
N PRO A 90 -15.70 -9.34 5.20
CA PRO A 90 -16.27 -10.26 4.20
C PRO A 90 -15.19 -10.69 3.18
N PHE A 91 -15.38 -11.86 2.57
CA PHE A 91 -14.43 -12.42 1.60
C PHE A 91 -14.74 -12.00 0.16
N HIS A 92 -14.81 -10.70 -0.10
CA HIS A 92 -14.86 -10.18 -1.47
C HIS A 92 -13.48 -10.23 -2.14
N HIS A 93 -12.42 -10.21 -1.35
CA HIS A 93 -11.02 -10.29 -1.77
C HIS A 93 -10.34 -11.43 -1.03
N LYS A 94 -9.50 -12.22 -1.73
CA LYS A 94 -8.85 -13.41 -1.18
C LYS A 94 -7.39 -13.21 -0.81
N ASP A 95 -6.70 -12.26 -1.46
CA ASP A 95 -5.28 -12.03 -1.23
C ASP A 95 -5.05 -11.56 0.22
N PRO A 96 -4.23 -12.25 1.01
CA PRO A 96 -4.05 -11.92 2.43
C PRO A 96 -3.36 -10.58 2.64
N PHE A 97 -2.45 -10.17 1.75
CA PHE A 97 -1.76 -8.87 1.87
C PHE A 97 -2.73 -7.73 1.59
N ASP A 98 -3.51 -7.85 0.51
CA ASP A 98 -4.52 -6.84 0.16
C ASP A 98 -5.60 -6.74 1.24
N ARG A 99 -6.02 -7.87 1.81
CA ARG A 99 -6.99 -7.88 2.91
C ARG A 99 -6.45 -7.15 4.13
N LEU A 100 -5.17 -7.31 4.45
CA LEU A 100 -4.55 -6.63 5.58
C LEU A 100 -4.43 -5.12 5.34
N ILE A 101 -4.02 -4.71 4.13
CA ILE A 101 -3.96 -3.30 3.75
C ILE A 101 -5.35 -2.67 3.82
N LEU A 102 -6.36 -3.38 3.34
CA LEU A 102 -7.75 -2.94 3.41
C LEU A 102 -8.21 -2.76 4.87
N ALA A 103 -7.90 -3.73 5.72
CA ALA A 103 -8.22 -3.66 7.15
C ALA A 103 -7.56 -2.45 7.82
N GLN A 104 -6.31 -2.17 7.48
CA GLN A 104 -5.59 -1.01 7.97
C GLN A 104 -6.24 0.30 7.51
N GLY A 105 -6.58 0.39 6.23
CA GLY A 105 -7.28 1.57 5.70
C GLY A 105 -8.60 1.83 6.40
N LEU A 106 -9.37 0.79 6.65
CA LEU A 106 -10.64 0.89 7.36
C LEU A 106 -10.46 1.30 8.83
N THR A 107 -9.53 0.66 9.55
CA THR A 107 -9.26 0.94 10.96
C THR A 107 -8.75 2.36 11.16
N GLU A 108 -7.80 2.79 10.32
CA GLU A 108 -7.17 4.09 10.41
C GLU A 108 -7.96 5.20 9.70
N LYS A 109 -9.05 4.84 9.03
CA LYS A 109 -9.88 5.77 8.24
C LYS A 109 -9.06 6.52 7.18
N MET A 110 -8.18 5.80 6.52
CA MET A 110 -7.36 6.33 5.42
C MET A 110 -7.93 5.90 4.09
N PRO A 111 -8.12 6.81 3.12
CA PRO A 111 -8.30 6.43 1.74
C PRO A 111 -7.12 5.58 1.25
N ILE A 112 -7.41 4.63 0.35
CA ILE A 112 -6.39 3.74 -0.21
C ILE A 112 -6.16 4.11 -1.67
N ILE A 113 -4.90 4.28 -2.04
CA ILE A 113 -4.49 4.48 -3.43
C ILE A 113 -4.31 3.09 -4.03
N THR A 114 -5.23 2.68 -4.89
CA THR A 114 -5.24 1.36 -5.50
C THR A 114 -5.99 1.36 -6.83
N LYS A 115 -5.54 0.53 -7.76
CA LYS A 115 -6.24 0.22 -9.01
C LYS A 115 -7.19 -0.97 -8.85
N ASP A 116 -7.08 -1.73 -7.77
CA ASP A 116 -7.83 -2.98 -7.58
C ASP A 116 -9.30 -2.70 -7.31
N ASN A 117 -10.16 -3.08 -8.27
CA ASN A 117 -11.61 -2.89 -8.18
C ASN A 117 -12.27 -3.72 -7.08
N LEU A 118 -11.63 -4.80 -6.61
CA LEU A 118 -12.18 -5.61 -5.54
C LEU A 118 -12.28 -4.84 -4.22
N PHE A 119 -11.44 -3.83 -4.02
CA PHE A 119 -11.52 -2.97 -2.84
C PHE A 119 -12.82 -2.16 -2.80
N ALA A 120 -13.45 -1.90 -3.95
CA ALA A 120 -14.72 -1.17 -4.03
C ALA A 120 -15.89 -1.92 -3.37
N ASN A 121 -15.75 -3.21 -3.10
CA ASN A 121 -16.77 -3.99 -2.39
C ASN A 121 -16.77 -3.74 -0.87
N TYR A 122 -15.88 -2.91 -0.37
CA TYR A 122 -15.73 -2.61 1.05
C TYR A 122 -15.95 -1.11 1.29
N PRO A 123 -16.36 -0.71 2.52
CA PRO A 123 -16.64 0.70 2.83
C PRO A 123 -15.37 1.50 3.06
N VAL A 124 -14.52 1.57 2.05
CA VAL A 124 -13.26 2.31 2.06
C VAL A 124 -13.26 3.31 0.90
N THR A 125 -12.67 4.47 1.10
CA THR A 125 -12.49 5.45 0.02
C THR A 125 -11.28 5.06 -0.82
N LEU A 126 -11.45 5.02 -2.14
CA LEU A 126 -10.40 4.68 -3.08
C LEU A 126 -10.00 5.91 -3.89
N ILE A 127 -8.71 6.01 -4.18
CA ILE A 127 -8.14 7.04 -5.04
C ILE A 127 -7.41 6.35 -6.20
N TRP A 128 -7.84 6.71 -7.41
CA TRP A 128 -7.17 6.25 -8.64
C TRP A 128 -7.43 7.15 -9.84
#